data_53f6da7289759cd3b9349df03b60443e
#
_entry.id   53f6da7289759cd3b9349df03b60443e
#
_cell.length_a   1.000
_cell.length_b   1.000
_cell.length_c   1.000
_cell.angle_alpha   90.00
_cell.angle_beta   90.00
_cell.angle_gamma   90.00
#
_symmetry.space_group_name_H-M   'P 1'
#
loop_
_entity.id
_entity.type
_entity.pdbx_description
1 polymer ?
#
loop_
_entity_poly.entity_id
_entity_poly.type
_entity_poly.pdbx_seq_one_letter_code
_entity_poly.pdbx_strand_id
1 'polypeptide(L)'
;MPMPSPEYSIIDNKELSQFELRDMGPDANLLSFATYELQGNIYSIPHVETDPARRGEGFADLLMEGILDFCEVSDRRIMPICSFAREHMHLRPHRQHLQA
;
A
#
# COMPACT_ATOMS: atom_id res chain seq x y z
N MET A 1 -3.52 21.16 -15.07
CA MET A 1 -3.18 20.71 -13.81
C MET A 1 -2.47 19.38 -13.86
N PRO A 2 -1.54 19.29 -13.05
CA PRO A 2 -0.75 18.10 -13.13
C PRO A 2 -1.59 16.92 -12.72
N MET A 3 -1.39 15.90 -13.44
CA MET A 3 -1.93 14.65 -13.11
C MET A 3 -1.08 13.97 -12.11
N PRO A 4 -1.67 13.21 -11.28
CA PRO A 4 -0.87 12.29 -10.53
C PRO A 4 0.01 11.59 -11.52
N SER A 5 1.22 11.50 -11.20
CA SER A 5 2.15 10.91 -12.11
C SER A 5 1.79 9.46 -12.39
N PRO A 6 1.73 9.07 -13.64
CA PRO A 6 1.53 7.68 -13.96
C PRO A 6 2.81 6.88 -13.88
N GLU A 7 3.79 7.36 -13.16
CA GLU A 7 5.09 6.71 -13.08
C GLU A 7 5.08 5.46 -12.19
N TYR A 8 3.99 5.24 -11.47
CA TYR A 8 3.91 4.12 -10.54
C TYR A 8 2.64 3.34 -10.76
N SER A 9 2.69 2.04 -10.46
CA SER A 9 1.49 1.21 -10.42
C SER A 9 1.44 0.45 -9.11
N ILE A 10 0.22 0.18 -8.66
CA ILE A 10 -0.03 -0.64 -7.48
C ILE A 10 -0.59 -1.96 -7.99
N ILE A 11 0.03 -3.06 -7.58
CA ILE A 11 -0.31 -4.39 -8.04
C ILE A 11 -0.62 -5.26 -6.84
N ASP A 12 -1.70 -6.03 -6.92
CA ASP A 12 -1.98 -7.06 -5.92
C ASP A 12 -1.34 -8.36 -6.40
N ASN A 13 -0.19 -8.69 -5.86
CA ASN A 13 0.50 -9.93 -6.18
C ASN A 13 -0.05 -11.04 -5.31
N LYS A 14 -1.05 -11.74 -5.82
CA LYS A 14 -1.76 -12.76 -5.03
C LYS A 14 -0.93 -13.99 -4.75
N GLU A 15 0.02 -14.28 -5.61
CA GLU A 15 0.90 -15.43 -5.40
C GLU A 15 1.75 -15.25 -4.15
N LEU A 16 2.20 -14.04 -3.90
CA LEU A 16 3.04 -13.73 -2.75
C LEU A 16 2.25 -13.11 -1.61
N SER A 17 0.96 -12.90 -1.79
CA SER A 17 0.09 -12.24 -0.80
C SER A 17 0.69 -10.90 -0.40
N GLN A 18 0.94 -10.05 -1.38
CA GLN A 18 1.46 -8.72 -1.09
C GLN A 18 1.00 -7.71 -2.14
N PHE A 19 0.80 -6.48 -1.69
CA PHE A 19 0.62 -5.34 -2.59
C PHE A 19 1.99 -4.78 -2.94
N GLU A 20 2.17 -4.39 -4.19
CA GLU A 20 3.46 -3.92 -4.68
C GLU A 20 3.31 -2.57 -5.36
N LEU A 21 4.22 -1.67 -5.05
CA LEU A 21 4.38 -0.43 -5.79
C LEU A 21 5.55 -0.61 -6.74
N ARG A 22 5.30 -0.49 -8.02
CA ARG A 22 6.34 -0.65 -9.04
C ARG A 22 6.40 0.57 -9.92
N ASP A 23 7.60 0.86 -10.47
CA ASP A 23 7.69 1.95 -11.42
C ASP A 23 7.14 1.46 -12.77
N MET A 24 6.95 2.41 -13.68
CA MET A 24 6.36 2.13 -14.99
C MET A 24 7.43 2.02 -16.08
N GLY A 25 8.69 1.90 -15.68
CA GLY A 25 9.77 1.72 -16.63
C GLY A 25 9.78 0.31 -17.20
N PRO A 26 10.71 0.03 -18.12
CA PRO A 26 10.75 -1.27 -18.79
C PRO A 26 11.00 -2.44 -17.85
N ASP A 27 11.67 -2.20 -16.74
CA ASP A 27 11.96 -3.27 -15.78
C ASP A 27 10.89 -3.42 -14.70
N ALA A 28 9.97 -2.47 -14.61
CA ALA A 28 8.90 -2.47 -13.59
C ALA A 28 9.47 -2.78 -12.21
N ASN A 29 10.44 -1.98 -11.79
CA ASN A 29 11.16 -2.22 -10.53
C ASN A 29 10.24 -2.15 -9.33
N LEU A 30 10.44 -3.08 -8.39
CA LEU A 30 9.70 -3.09 -7.14
C LEU A 30 10.26 -2.00 -6.23
N LEU A 31 9.43 -1.03 -5.88
CA LEU A 31 9.84 0.10 -5.05
C LEU A 31 9.46 -0.10 -3.59
N SER A 32 8.30 -0.67 -3.35
CA SER A 32 7.82 -0.93 -1.99
C SER A 32 6.79 -2.04 -2.04
N PHE A 33 6.64 -2.78 -0.94
CA PHE A 33 5.60 -3.81 -0.87
C PHE A 33 5.05 -3.91 0.54
N ALA A 34 3.83 -4.40 0.64
CA ALA A 34 3.14 -4.65 1.89
C ALA A 34 2.59 -6.07 1.84
N THR A 35 3.05 -6.92 2.74
CA THR A 35 2.50 -8.27 2.83
C THR A 35 1.13 -8.21 3.49
N TYR A 36 0.29 -9.20 3.20
CA TYR A 36 -1.03 -9.22 3.78
C TYR A 36 -1.52 -10.64 4.02
N GLU A 37 -2.50 -10.74 4.92
CA GLU A 37 -3.36 -11.90 5.05
C GLU A 37 -4.78 -11.42 4.87
N LEU A 38 -5.51 -12.06 3.97
CA LEU A 38 -6.88 -11.69 3.68
C LEU A 38 -7.83 -12.67 4.37
N GLN A 39 -8.71 -12.14 5.22
CA GLN A 39 -9.76 -12.91 5.86
C GLN A 39 -11.06 -12.18 5.65
N GLY A 40 -11.97 -12.80 4.89
CA GLY A 40 -13.20 -12.12 4.52
C GLY A 40 -12.88 -10.88 3.69
N ASN A 41 -13.24 -9.72 4.18
CA ASN A 41 -12.95 -8.46 3.48
C ASN A 41 -11.89 -7.62 4.20
N ILE A 42 -11.09 -8.24 5.06
CA ILE A 42 -10.10 -7.53 5.85
C ILE A 42 -8.69 -7.99 5.45
N TYR A 43 -7.87 -7.04 5.06
CA TYR A 43 -6.44 -7.27 4.82
C TYR A 43 -5.66 -6.91 6.08
N SER A 44 -5.03 -7.90 6.70
CA SER A 44 -4.08 -7.63 7.78
C SER A 44 -2.73 -7.33 7.15
N ILE A 45 -2.09 -6.25 7.56
CA ILE A 45 -0.84 -5.78 6.98
C ILE A 45 0.27 -5.90 8.03
N PRO A 46 0.97 -7.03 8.09
CA PRO A 46 1.99 -7.24 9.11
C PRO A 46 3.33 -6.60 8.78
N HIS A 47 3.58 -6.26 7.51
CA HIS A 47 4.91 -5.82 7.11
C HIS A 47 4.84 -4.94 5.88
N VAL A 48 5.54 -3.80 5.92
CA VAL A 48 5.71 -2.90 4.79
C VAL A 48 7.20 -2.65 4.63
N GLU A 49 7.70 -2.73 3.41
CA GLU A 49 9.12 -2.56 3.16
C GLU A 49 9.33 -1.76 1.88
N THR A 50 10.35 -0.92 1.87
CA THR A 50 10.76 -0.13 0.71
C THR A 50 12.15 -0.59 0.29
N ASP A 51 12.41 -0.57 -1.03
CA ASP A 51 13.74 -0.81 -1.57
C ASP A 51 14.75 0.03 -0.77
N PRO A 52 15.77 -0.58 -0.16
CA PRO A 52 16.72 0.18 0.66
C PRO A 52 17.39 1.32 -0.09
N ALA A 53 17.58 1.18 -1.39
CA ALA A 53 18.19 2.22 -2.21
C ALA A 53 17.25 3.40 -2.46
N ARG A 54 15.98 3.25 -2.16
CA ARG A 54 14.97 4.25 -2.48
C ARG A 54 14.23 4.75 -1.23
N ARG A 55 14.78 4.52 -0.06
CA ARG A 55 14.17 5.00 1.18
C ARG A 55 14.22 6.51 1.23
N GLY A 56 13.21 7.10 1.89
CA GLY A 56 13.14 8.53 2.03
C GLY A 56 12.43 9.23 0.89
N GLU A 57 11.95 8.50 -0.11
CA GLU A 57 11.24 9.07 -1.24
C GLU A 57 9.72 8.99 -1.10
N GLY A 58 9.23 8.45 0.01
CA GLY A 58 7.80 8.41 0.27
C GLY A 58 7.07 7.26 -0.40
N PHE A 59 7.77 6.25 -0.89
CA PHE A 59 7.13 5.16 -1.62
C PHE A 59 6.22 4.31 -0.74
N ALA A 60 6.61 4.09 0.52
CA ALA A 60 5.74 3.31 1.42
C ALA A 60 4.41 4.03 1.66
N ASP A 61 4.44 5.36 1.78
CA ASP A 61 3.21 6.12 1.93
C ASP A 61 2.37 6.07 0.66
N LEU A 62 3.01 6.16 -0.51
CA LEU A 62 2.28 6.03 -1.78
C LEU A 62 1.63 4.66 -1.88
N LEU A 63 2.34 3.62 -1.48
CA LEU A 63 1.80 2.26 -1.50
C LEU A 63 0.57 2.17 -0.59
N MET A 64 0.68 2.66 0.63
CA MET A 64 -0.44 2.60 1.57
C MET A 64 -1.64 3.36 1.05
N GLU A 65 -1.42 4.56 0.44
CA GLU A 65 -2.54 5.31 -0.12
C GLU A 65 -3.21 4.53 -1.25
N GLY A 66 -2.44 3.87 -2.09
CA GLY A 66 -3.01 3.03 -3.14
C GLY A 66 -3.79 1.85 -2.61
N ILE A 67 -3.30 1.22 -1.53
CA ILE A 67 -4.04 0.14 -0.89
C ILE A 67 -5.35 0.65 -0.31
N LEU A 68 -5.33 1.83 0.33
CA LEU A 68 -6.54 2.41 0.90
C LEU A 68 -7.55 2.78 -0.19
N ASP A 69 -7.07 3.32 -1.31
CA ASP A 69 -7.95 3.61 -2.44
C ASP A 69 -8.62 2.33 -2.95
N PHE A 70 -7.85 1.25 -3.04
CA PHE A 70 -8.41 -0.03 -3.45
C PHE A 70 -9.47 -0.52 -2.46
N CYS A 71 -9.20 -0.39 -1.17
CA CYS A 71 -10.16 -0.78 -0.14
C CYS A 71 -11.43 0.04 -0.23
N GLU A 72 -11.28 1.34 -0.53
CA GLU A 72 -12.43 2.24 -0.65
C GLU A 72 -13.39 1.77 -1.74
N VAL A 73 -12.85 1.44 -2.91
CA VAL A 73 -13.70 1.07 -4.05
C VAL A 73 -14.15 -0.38 -4.01
N SER A 74 -13.50 -1.24 -3.25
CA SER A 74 -13.84 -2.66 -3.19
C SER A 74 -14.58 -3.05 -1.92
N ASP A 75 -14.92 -2.07 -1.08
CA ASP A 75 -15.63 -2.29 0.18
C ASP A 75 -14.84 -3.24 1.08
N ARG A 76 -13.56 -2.98 1.21
CA ARG A 76 -12.67 -3.76 2.06
C ARG A 76 -12.05 -2.87 3.11
N ARG A 77 -11.42 -3.49 4.08
CA ARG A 77 -10.78 -2.77 5.19
C ARG A 77 -9.41 -3.34 5.44
N ILE A 78 -8.60 -2.60 6.20
CA ILE A 78 -7.30 -3.10 6.61
C ILE A 78 -7.22 -3.19 8.13
N MET A 79 -6.41 -4.14 8.57
CA MET A 79 -5.98 -4.24 9.97
C MET A 79 -4.49 -3.94 9.96
N PRO A 80 -4.09 -2.73 10.36
CA PRO A 80 -2.67 -2.36 10.33
C PRO A 80 -1.94 -2.99 11.50
N ILE A 81 -1.08 -3.96 11.21
CA ILE A 81 -0.34 -4.67 12.23
C ILE A 81 1.03 -4.05 12.44
N CYS A 82 1.76 -3.78 11.35
CA CYS A 82 3.10 -3.22 11.50
C CYS A 82 3.03 -1.76 11.92
N SER A 83 4.10 -1.28 12.56
CA SER A 83 4.12 0.06 13.10
C SER A 83 3.96 1.11 12.01
N PHE A 84 4.55 0.90 10.84
CA PHE A 84 4.43 1.86 9.75
C PHE A 84 2.96 1.98 9.30
N ALA A 85 2.28 0.85 9.13
CA ALA A 85 0.89 0.87 8.69
C ALA A 85 0.00 1.54 9.74
N ARG A 86 0.27 1.28 11.03
CA ARG A 86 -0.49 1.91 12.11
C ARG A 86 -0.28 3.42 12.11
N GLU A 87 0.97 3.86 11.95
CA GLU A 87 1.27 5.28 11.93
C GLU A 87 0.61 5.96 10.73
N HIS A 88 0.67 5.32 9.57
CA HIS A 88 0.04 5.85 8.38
C HIS A 88 -1.45 6.09 8.60
N MET A 89 -2.13 5.10 9.18
CA MET A 89 -3.56 5.23 9.47
C MET A 89 -3.82 6.29 10.53
N HIS A 90 -2.98 6.33 11.56
CA HIS A 90 -3.14 7.30 12.63
C HIS A 90 -3.12 8.74 12.11
N LEU A 91 -2.29 9.00 11.11
CA LEU A 91 -2.14 10.33 10.56
C LEU A 91 -3.22 10.69 9.54
N ARG A 92 -4.17 9.78 9.29
CA ARG A 92 -5.21 10.00 8.29
C ARG A 92 -6.60 9.74 8.88
N PRO A 93 -7.08 10.68 9.71
CA PRO A 93 -8.41 10.48 10.36
C PRO A 93 -9.53 10.30 9.34
N HIS A 94 -9.39 10.88 8.15
CA HIS A 94 -10.40 10.78 7.11
C HIS A 94 -10.47 9.38 6.49
N ARG A 95 -9.54 8.50 6.82
CA ARG A 95 -9.51 7.12 6.31
C ARG A 95 -9.84 6.09 7.40
N GLN A 96 -10.22 6.55 8.60
CA GLN A 96 -10.45 5.62 9.72
C GLN A 96 -11.56 4.62 9.45
N HIS A 97 -12.51 4.96 8.59
CA HIS A 97 -13.58 4.03 8.24
C HIS A 97 -13.05 2.78 7.51
N LEU A 98 -11.83 2.84 6.98
CA LEU A 98 -11.21 1.68 6.32
C LEU A 98 -10.47 0.78 7.30
N GLN A 99 -10.34 1.18 8.55
CA GLN A 99 -9.65 0.36 9.53
C GLN A 99 -10.61 -0.62 10.16
N ALA A 100 -10.21 -1.87 10.17
CA ALA A 100 -11.02 -2.91 10.80
C ALA A 100 -10.91 -2.87 12.32
#